data_4767f92799423a1b8d5a6f4f589ccac7
#
_entry.id   4767f92799423a1b8d5a6f4f589ccac7
#
_cell.length_a   1.000
_cell.length_b   1.000
_cell.length_c   1.000
_cell.angle_alpha   90.00
_cell.angle_beta   90.00
_cell.angle_gamma   90.00
#
_symmetry.space_group_name_H-M   'P 1'
#
loop_
_entity.id
_entity.type
_entity.pdbx_description
1 polymer ?
#
loop_
_entity_poly.entity_id
_entity_poly.type
_entity_poly.pdbx_seq_one_letter_code
_entity_poly.pdbx_strand_id
1 'polypeptide(L)'
;DTATRLTDAVAAKLVAAGYNTVGRYLTNVEGTTLDKKITIAEIEVMKKYGMKVFPIYQTYGNYASYFDYAQGMSDAKDAFETASYLGFPAGTTIYFSVDFDVLVADIESKIIPYFKGINESMAPIPAELLPYKIGAYGPRRVCNVLYREGLINTSFVADMSSGFTCNIGQKM
;
A
#
# COMPACT_ATOMS: atom_id res chain seq x y z
N ASP A 1 -6.48 1.54 8.30
CA ASP A 1 -5.10 2.03 8.44
C ASP A 1 -5.04 3.28 9.32
N THR A 2 -3.85 3.66 9.72
CA THR A 2 -3.63 4.87 10.50
C THR A 2 -2.22 5.44 10.31
N ALA A 3 -2.12 6.78 10.25
CA ALA A 3 -0.86 7.51 10.31
C ALA A 3 -0.33 7.64 11.75
N THR A 4 -1.20 7.46 12.76
CA THR A 4 -0.84 7.58 14.17
C THR A 4 -0.08 6.34 14.65
N ARG A 5 1.00 6.55 15.37
CA ARG A 5 1.76 5.44 16.02
C ARG A 5 0.92 4.70 17.05
N LEU A 6 1.03 3.40 17.05
CA LEU A 6 0.41 2.55 18.06
C LEU A 6 1.30 2.47 19.31
N THR A 7 0.85 3.15 20.37
CA THR A 7 1.40 2.96 21.71
C THR A 7 0.69 1.80 22.41
N ASP A 8 1.23 1.31 23.53
CA ASP A 8 0.56 0.30 24.37
C ASP A 8 -0.91 0.65 24.65
N ALA A 9 -1.17 1.91 25.00
CA ALA A 9 -2.54 2.36 25.31
C ALA A 9 -3.46 2.33 24.08
N VAL A 10 -2.96 2.69 22.89
CA VAL A 10 -3.73 2.66 21.64
C VAL A 10 -3.97 1.23 21.21
N ALA A 11 -2.95 0.37 21.23
CA ALA A 11 -3.07 -1.03 20.87
C ALA A 11 -4.09 -1.76 21.78
N ALA A 12 -4.02 -1.55 23.09
CA ALA A 12 -4.98 -2.11 24.03
C ALA A 12 -6.43 -1.69 23.70
N LYS A 13 -6.67 -0.41 23.38
CA LYS A 13 -8.00 0.08 23.01
C LYS A 13 -8.50 -0.52 21.70
N LEU A 14 -7.64 -0.66 20.69
CA LEU A 14 -8.00 -1.27 19.41
C LEU A 14 -8.39 -2.74 19.59
N VAL A 15 -7.59 -3.50 20.32
CA VAL A 15 -7.90 -4.91 20.60
C VAL A 15 -9.19 -5.05 21.41
N ALA A 16 -9.40 -4.22 22.42
CA ALA A 16 -10.66 -4.21 23.20
C ALA A 16 -11.90 -3.86 22.32
N ALA A 17 -11.70 -3.07 21.25
CA ALA A 17 -12.71 -2.76 20.26
C ALA A 17 -12.87 -3.82 19.15
N GLY A 18 -12.13 -4.94 19.23
CA GLY A 18 -12.20 -6.05 18.28
C GLY A 18 -11.29 -5.93 17.05
N TYR A 19 -10.43 -4.91 16.97
CA TYR A 19 -9.45 -4.77 15.88
C TYR A 19 -8.22 -5.64 16.16
N ASN A 20 -7.88 -6.52 15.24
CA ASN A 20 -6.70 -7.39 15.31
C ASN A 20 -5.69 -7.16 14.19
N THR A 21 -5.99 -6.26 13.26
CA THR A 21 -5.15 -5.98 12.10
C THR A 21 -5.15 -4.50 11.80
N VAL A 22 -3.98 -3.95 11.45
CA VAL A 22 -3.82 -2.52 11.13
C VAL A 22 -2.89 -2.31 9.94
N GLY A 23 -3.23 -1.37 9.07
CA GLY A 23 -2.33 -0.88 8.02
C GLY A 23 -1.43 0.21 8.56
N ARG A 24 -0.12 0.11 8.33
CA ARG A 24 0.85 1.12 8.74
C ARG A 24 1.80 1.46 7.60
N TYR A 25 2.28 2.69 7.61
CA TYR A 25 3.08 3.26 6.53
C TYR A 25 4.56 2.93 6.69
N LEU A 26 5.21 2.50 5.61
CA LEU A 26 6.64 2.20 5.58
C LEU A 26 7.52 3.45 5.56
N THR A 27 6.99 4.58 5.10
CA THR A 27 7.76 5.81 4.89
C THR A 27 7.00 7.05 5.34
N ASN A 28 7.75 8.14 5.56
CA ASN A 28 7.21 9.48 5.73
C ASN A 28 7.13 10.21 4.38
N VAL A 29 6.39 11.30 4.35
CA VAL A 29 6.42 12.25 3.23
C VAL A 29 7.55 13.24 3.50
N GLU A 30 8.54 13.29 2.61
CA GLU A 30 9.67 14.18 2.73
C GLU A 30 9.21 15.65 2.77
N GLY A 31 9.88 16.47 3.57
CA GLY A 31 9.53 17.89 3.71
C GLY A 31 8.26 18.18 4.52
N THR A 32 7.62 17.16 5.09
CA THR A 32 6.46 17.34 5.98
C THR A 32 6.79 17.01 7.43
N THR A 33 5.97 17.53 8.36
CA THR A 33 6.07 17.21 9.80
C THR A 33 5.30 15.95 10.18
N LEU A 34 4.62 15.29 9.22
CA LEU A 34 3.82 14.08 9.47
C LEU A 34 4.74 12.87 9.66
N ASP A 35 4.86 12.41 10.90
CA ASP A 35 5.62 11.23 11.25
C ASP A 35 4.72 10.00 11.30
N LYS A 36 4.46 9.42 10.11
CA LYS A 36 3.61 8.24 9.93
C LYS A 36 4.38 6.93 9.79
N LYS A 37 5.71 6.98 9.63
CA LYS A 37 6.54 5.79 9.41
C LYS A 37 6.48 4.86 10.63
N ILE A 38 6.19 3.58 10.36
CA ILE A 38 6.22 2.51 11.37
C ILE A 38 7.66 2.29 11.90
N THR A 39 7.79 1.95 13.17
CA THR A 39 9.07 1.67 13.81
C THR A 39 9.12 0.24 14.36
N ILE A 40 10.32 -0.28 14.58
CA ILE A 40 10.53 -1.58 15.23
C ILE A 40 9.85 -1.61 16.62
N ALA A 41 9.99 -0.54 17.40
CA ALA A 41 9.34 -0.45 18.71
C ALA A 41 7.81 -0.56 18.61
N GLU A 42 7.20 0.02 17.59
CA GLU A 42 5.76 -0.10 17.34
C GLU A 42 5.36 -1.52 16.94
N ILE A 43 6.19 -2.20 16.13
CA ILE A 43 5.99 -3.61 15.77
C ILE A 43 6.01 -4.49 17.02
N GLU A 44 6.91 -4.26 17.95
CA GLU A 44 6.97 -4.99 19.22
C GLU A 44 5.72 -4.76 20.09
N VAL A 45 5.19 -3.53 20.12
CA VAL A 45 3.89 -3.26 20.75
C VAL A 45 2.78 -4.07 20.09
N MET A 46 2.69 -4.08 18.77
CA MET A 46 1.67 -4.87 18.07
C MET A 46 1.78 -6.36 18.35
N LYS A 47 3.00 -6.91 18.34
CA LYS A 47 3.25 -8.32 18.71
C LYS A 47 2.76 -8.64 20.14
N LYS A 48 3.06 -7.77 21.10
CA LYS A 48 2.62 -7.92 22.50
C LYS A 48 1.10 -8.06 22.62
N TYR A 49 0.35 -7.34 21.78
CA TYR A 49 -1.11 -7.37 21.78
C TYR A 49 -1.72 -8.36 20.77
N GLY A 50 -0.90 -9.20 20.12
CA GLY A 50 -1.36 -10.17 19.13
C GLY A 50 -1.94 -9.55 17.85
N MET A 51 -1.61 -8.28 17.57
CA MET A 51 -2.08 -7.58 16.38
C MET A 51 -1.23 -7.95 15.16
N LYS A 52 -1.89 -8.01 14.01
CA LYS A 52 -1.26 -8.12 12.69
C LYS A 52 -1.09 -6.75 12.07
N VAL A 53 -0.04 -6.59 11.27
CA VAL A 53 0.20 -5.37 10.50
C VAL A 53 0.40 -5.70 9.03
N PHE A 54 -0.15 -4.86 8.15
CA PHE A 54 0.17 -4.89 6.73
C PHE A 54 0.80 -3.55 6.31
N PRO A 55 1.88 -3.61 5.52
CA PRO A 55 2.62 -2.41 5.14
C PRO A 55 1.94 -1.66 3.99
N ILE A 56 1.91 -0.33 4.10
CA ILE A 56 1.47 0.60 3.06
C ILE A 56 2.67 1.46 2.68
N TYR A 57 2.91 1.60 1.38
CA TYR A 57 3.90 2.53 0.86
C TYR A 57 3.19 3.75 0.26
N GLN A 58 3.48 4.91 0.81
CA GLN A 58 2.93 6.19 0.35
C GLN A 58 3.87 7.33 0.71
N THR A 59 4.46 7.96 -0.29
CA THR A 59 5.08 9.27 -0.19
C THR A 59 4.07 10.35 -0.55
N TYR A 60 4.08 10.85 -1.79
CA TYR A 60 3.16 11.91 -2.21
C TYR A 60 1.84 11.41 -2.81
N GLY A 61 1.70 10.28 -3.34
CA GLY A 61 0.58 9.55 -3.97
C GLY A 61 -0.82 10.17 -4.11
N ASN A 62 -0.97 11.50 -4.01
CA ASN A 62 -2.23 12.24 -3.97
C ASN A 62 -2.47 13.14 -5.21
N TYR A 63 -1.65 13.01 -6.28
CA TYR A 63 -1.83 13.72 -7.54
C TYR A 63 -1.22 12.94 -8.72
N ALA A 64 -1.80 13.08 -9.91
CA ALA A 64 -1.46 12.26 -11.07
C ALA A 64 -0.01 12.39 -11.55
N SER A 65 0.59 13.58 -11.48
CA SER A 65 1.97 13.80 -11.97
C SER A 65 3.06 13.17 -11.09
N TYR A 66 2.72 12.63 -9.94
CA TYR A 66 3.63 11.81 -9.14
C TYR A 66 3.92 10.47 -9.81
N PHE A 67 2.92 9.89 -10.47
CA PHE A 67 2.96 8.52 -10.96
C PHE A 67 3.57 8.44 -12.36
N ASP A 68 4.67 7.74 -12.48
CA ASP A 68 5.24 7.29 -13.72
C ASP A 68 6.03 5.98 -13.52
N TYR A 69 6.54 5.42 -14.59
CA TYR A 69 7.29 4.16 -14.55
C TYR A 69 8.55 4.23 -13.68
N ALA A 70 9.35 5.31 -13.82
CA ALA A 70 10.60 5.47 -13.07
C ALA A 70 10.34 5.64 -11.57
N GLN A 71 9.28 6.39 -11.22
CA GLN A 71 8.84 6.53 -9.83
C GLN A 71 8.40 5.18 -9.26
N GLY A 72 7.69 4.36 -10.04
CA GLY A 72 7.29 3.01 -9.61
C GLY A 72 8.49 2.13 -9.27
N MET A 73 9.55 2.16 -10.08
CA MET A 73 10.79 1.43 -9.79
C MET A 73 11.47 1.93 -8.52
N SER A 74 11.54 3.23 -8.34
CA SER A 74 12.16 3.86 -7.16
C SER A 74 11.41 3.53 -5.88
N ASP A 75 10.08 3.66 -5.90
CA ASP A 75 9.21 3.38 -4.76
C ASP A 75 9.25 1.90 -4.36
N ALA A 76 9.28 1.01 -5.34
CA ALA A 76 9.39 -0.43 -5.08
C ALA A 76 10.69 -0.76 -4.35
N LYS A 77 11.81 -0.21 -4.80
CA LYS A 77 13.11 -0.43 -4.16
C LYS A 77 13.09 0.02 -2.70
N ASP A 78 12.67 1.25 -2.44
CA ASP A 78 12.59 1.79 -1.06
C ASP A 78 11.61 0.99 -0.20
N ALA A 79 10.45 0.63 -0.74
CA ALA A 79 9.44 -0.15 -0.02
C ALA A 79 9.97 -1.53 0.40
N PHE A 80 10.67 -2.24 -0.49
CA PHE A 80 11.19 -3.58 -0.23
C PHE A 80 12.37 -3.55 0.74
N GLU A 81 13.30 -2.61 0.57
CA GLU A 81 14.42 -2.40 1.50
C GLU A 81 13.91 -2.07 2.91
N THR A 82 12.94 -1.16 3.00
CA THR A 82 12.35 -0.77 4.29
C THR A 82 11.56 -1.92 4.93
N ALA A 83 10.75 -2.65 4.17
CA ALA A 83 10.00 -3.78 4.70
C ALA A 83 10.94 -4.90 5.20
N SER A 84 12.02 -5.18 4.46
CA SER A 84 13.05 -6.14 4.86
C SER A 84 13.75 -5.71 6.15
N TYR A 85 14.18 -4.45 6.23
CA TYR A 85 14.78 -3.89 7.44
C TYR A 85 13.87 -3.99 8.67
N LEU A 86 12.57 -3.80 8.49
CA LEU A 86 11.56 -3.91 9.56
C LEU A 86 11.19 -5.35 9.91
N GLY A 87 11.72 -6.33 9.18
CA GLY A 87 11.49 -7.76 9.44
C GLY A 87 10.14 -8.28 8.95
N PHE A 88 9.53 -7.66 7.96
CA PHE A 88 8.35 -8.24 7.33
C PHE A 88 8.72 -9.54 6.59
N PRO A 89 7.98 -10.64 6.81
CA PRO A 89 8.31 -11.92 6.21
C PRO A 89 8.09 -11.93 4.70
N ALA A 90 8.80 -12.81 4.00
CA ALA A 90 8.55 -13.09 2.59
C ALA A 90 7.08 -13.45 2.34
N GLY A 91 6.55 -13.01 1.22
CA GLY A 91 5.14 -13.20 0.87
C GLY A 91 4.18 -12.15 1.49
N THR A 92 4.67 -11.24 2.34
CA THR A 92 3.87 -10.09 2.79
C THR A 92 3.48 -9.23 1.59
N THR A 93 2.22 -8.80 1.54
CA THR A 93 1.78 -7.83 0.54
C THR A 93 2.09 -6.42 1.00
N ILE A 94 2.80 -5.65 0.17
CA ILE A 94 2.99 -4.21 0.34
C ILE A 94 1.97 -3.49 -0.54
N TYR A 95 1.18 -2.60 0.06
CA TYR A 95 0.15 -1.83 -0.65
C TYR A 95 0.71 -0.47 -1.07
N PHE A 96 0.85 -0.27 -2.38
CA PHE A 96 1.24 1.03 -2.95
C PHE A 96 0.01 1.92 -3.08
N SER A 97 0.10 3.13 -2.53
CA SER A 97 -1.06 4.02 -2.38
C SER A 97 -1.26 4.91 -3.60
N VAL A 98 -2.51 4.95 -4.07
CA VAL A 98 -3.04 5.93 -5.05
C VAL A 98 -4.16 6.68 -4.34
N ASP A 99 -3.83 7.81 -3.71
CA ASP A 99 -4.69 8.48 -2.73
C ASP A 99 -5.33 9.76 -3.30
N PHE A 100 -5.99 9.63 -4.44
CA PHE A 100 -6.77 10.70 -5.07
C PHE A 100 -7.84 10.12 -6.01
N ASP A 101 -8.81 10.97 -6.41
CA ASP A 101 -9.85 10.58 -7.37
C ASP A 101 -9.29 10.60 -8.80
N VAL A 102 -8.89 9.42 -9.28
CA VAL A 102 -8.14 9.27 -10.53
C VAL A 102 -9.06 9.36 -11.74
N LEU A 103 -8.75 10.24 -12.69
CA LEU A 103 -9.42 10.26 -13.98
C LEU A 103 -9.09 9.00 -14.79
N VAL A 104 -10.02 8.55 -15.64
CA VAL A 104 -9.83 7.34 -16.47
C VAL A 104 -8.56 7.43 -17.32
N ALA A 105 -8.32 8.58 -17.94
CA ALA A 105 -7.12 8.80 -18.75
C ALA A 105 -5.82 8.72 -17.96
N ASP A 106 -5.83 9.12 -16.69
CA ASP A 106 -4.65 9.04 -15.81
C ASP A 106 -4.36 7.61 -15.37
N ILE A 107 -5.37 6.74 -15.30
CA ILE A 107 -5.14 5.32 -15.00
C ILE A 107 -4.23 4.71 -16.07
N GLU A 108 -4.55 4.93 -17.34
CA GLU A 108 -3.78 4.35 -18.46
C GLU A 108 -2.42 5.02 -18.63
N SER A 109 -2.36 6.36 -18.52
CA SER A 109 -1.16 7.13 -18.82
C SER A 109 -0.18 7.28 -17.66
N LYS A 110 -0.62 7.06 -16.42
CA LYS A 110 0.16 7.28 -15.20
C LYS A 110 0.20 6.06 -14.27
N ILE A 111 -0.97 5.57 -13.86
CA ILE A 111 -1.04 4.54 -12.82
C ILE A 111 -0.57 3.19 -13.33
N ILE A 112 -0.98 2.76 -14.52
CA ILE A 112 -0.51 1.51 -15.12
C ILE A 112 1.02 1.52 -15.33
N PRO A 113 1.63 2.56 -15.94
CA PRO A 113 3.10 2.65 -16.03
C PRO A 113 3.81 2.57 -14.66
N TYR A 114 3.30 3.25 -13.65
CA TYR A 114 3.85 3.20 -12.30
C TYR A 114 3.86 1.76 -11.74
N PHE A 115 2.73 1.04 -11.81
CA PHE A 115 2.68 -0.35 -11.34
C PHE A 115 3.47 -1.32 -12.23
N LYS A 116 3.68 -1.02 -13.51
CA LYS A 116 4.64 -1.75 -14.35
C LYS A 116 6.07 -1.56 -13.85
N GLY A 117 6.46 -0.33 -13.51
CA GLY A 117 7.76 -0.05 -12.92
C GLY A 117 8.00 -0.81 -11.60
N ILE A 118 6.97 -0.87 -10.72
CA ILE A 118 7.03 -1.67 -9.49
C ILE A 118 7.29 -3.16 -9.82
N ASN A 119 6.55 -3.74 -10.75
CA ASN A 119 6.70 -5.15 -11.12
C ASN A 119 8.06 -5.43 -11.77
N GLU A 120 8.54 -4.56 -12.66
CA GLU A 120 9.82 -4.75 -13.35
C GLU A 120 11.03 -4.55 -12.44
N SER A 121 10.92 -3.77 -11.37
CA SER A 121 11.99 -3.67 -10.36
C SER A 121 12.32 -5.02 -9.73
N MET A 122 11.40 -5.99 -9.82
CA MET A 122 11.52 -7.34 -9.28
C MET A 122 11.85 -8.40 -10.36
N ALA A 123 11.79 -8.03 -11.63
CA ALA A 123 11.94 -8.97 -12.75
C ALA A 123 13.25 -9.80 -12.78
N PRO A 124 14.38 -9.35 -12.20
CA PRO A 124 15.59 -10.18 -12.11
C PRO A 124 15.48 -11.31 -11.08
N ILE A 125 14.46 -11.29 -10.21
CA ILE A 125 14.28 -12.26 -9.13
C ILE A 125 13.21 -13.27 -9.56
N PRO A 126 13.47 -14.59 -9.54
CA PRO A 126 12.46 -15.60 -9.81
C PRO A 126 11.22 -15.40 -8.93
N ALA A 127 10.03 -15.59 -9.52
CA ALA A 127 8.75 -15.31 -8.82
C ALA A 127 8.61 -16.08 -7.49
N GLU A 128 9.21 -17.27 -7.39
CA GLU A 128 9.21 -18.09 -6.19
C GLU A 128 10.09 -17.52 -5.08
N LEU A 129 11.05 -16.66 -5.44
CA LEU A 129 11.99 -16.00 -4.52
C LEU A 129 11.63 -14.56 -4.23
N LEU A 130 10.55 -14.03 -4.87
CA LEU A 130 10.10 -12.67 -4.62
C LEU A 130 9.75 -12.49 -3.14
N PRO A 131 10.41 -11.58 -2.43
CA PRO A 131 10.22 -11.44 -1.00
C PRO A 131 8.83 -10.93 -0.64
N TYR A 132 8.21 -10.14 -1.52
CA TYR A 132 6.94 -9.46 -1.27
C TYR A 132 5.97 -9.59 -2.44
N LYS A 133 4.67 -9.44 -2.12
CA LYS A 133 3.58 -9.32 -3.09
C LYS A 133 3.22 -7.86 -3.27
N ILE A 134 2.73 -7.51 -4.46
CA ILE A 134 2.29 -6.15 -4.78
C ILE A 134 0.79 -6.03 -4.57
N GLY A 135 0.39 -5.06 -3.78
CA GLY A 135 -1.00 -4.63 -3.61
C GLY A 135 -1.21 -3.18 -4.04
N ALA A 136 -2.44 -2.79 -4.29
CA ALA A 136 -2.84 -1.41 -4.46
C ALA A 136 -3.77 -0.96 -3.32
N TYR A 137 -3.51 0.23 -2.79
CA TYR A 137 -4.41 0.97 -1.91
C TYR A 137 -4.95 2.17 -2.65
N GLY A 138 -6.26 2.29 -2.82
CA GLY A 138 -6.83 3.43 -3.51
C GLY A 138 -8.26 3.23 -4.03
N PRO A 139 -8.71 4.08 -4.97
CA PRO A 139 -10.05 4.04 -5.53
C PRO A 139 -10.39 2.69 -6.15
N ARG A 140 -11.62 2.24 -5.98
CA ARG A 140 -12.10 0.95 -6.49
C ARG A 140 -11.80 0.74 -7.98
N ARG A 141 -11.97 1.78 -8.81
CA ARG A 141 -11.70 1.70 -10.25
C ARG A 141 -10.23 1.39 -10.52
N VAL A 142 -9.31 2.10 -9.86
CA VAL A 142 -7.87 1.85 -9.96
C VAL A 142 -7.54 0.42 -9.59
N CYS A 143 -8.00 -0.03 -8.43
CA CYS A 143 -7.77 -1.40 -7.95
C CYS A 143 -8.28 -2.45 -8.94
N ASN A 144 -9.49 -2.26 -9.50
CA ASN A 144 -10.06 -3.19 -10.47
C ASN A 144 -9.25 -3.24 -11.78
N VAL A 145 -8.82 -2.10 -12.30
CA VAL A 145 -8.01 -2.06 -13.53
C VAL A 145 -6.67 -2.75 -13.29
N LEU A 146 -5.95 -2.39 -12.24
CA LEU A 146 -4.64 -2.98 -11.93
C LEU A 146 -4.72 -4.50 -11.70
N TYR A 147 -5.78 -4.99 -11.07
CA TYR A 147 -5.99 -6.43 -10.88
C TYR A 147 -6.25 -7.15 -12.21
N ARG A 148 -7.08 -6.59 -13.10
CA ARG A 148 -7.35 -7.16 -14.44
C ARG A 148 -6.11 -7.16 -15.33
N GLU A 149 -5.25 -6.16 -15.21
CA GLU A 149 -3.96 -6.08 -15.92
C GLU A 149 -2.90 -7.03 -15.32
N GLY A 150 -3.21 -7.74 -14.23
CA GLY A 150 -2.27 -8.64 -13.56
C GLY A 150 -1.11 -7.92 -12.85
N LEU A 151 -1.26 -6.62 -12.57
CA LEU A 151 -0.22 -5.79 -11.97
C LEU A 151 -0.20 -5.83 -10.45
N ILE A 152 -1.24 -6.38 -9.82
CA ILE A 152 -1.36 -6.52 -8.37
C ILE A 152 -1.92 -7.89 -7.98
N ASN A 153 -1.53 -8.36 -6.80
CA ASN A 153 -2.03 -9.61 -6.22
C ASN A 153 -3.34 -9.40 -5.44
N THR A 154 -3.50 -8.21 -4.84
CA THR A 154 -4.66 -7.89 -4.01
C THR A 154 -4.84 -6.37 -3.90
N SER A 155 -5.98 -5.94 -3.38
CA SER A 155 -6.31 -4.53 -3.21
C SER A 155 -6.83 -4.21 -1.81
N PHE A 156 -6.51 -3.00 -1.34
CA PHE A 156 -7.12 -2.36 -0.20
C PHE A 156 -7.89 -1.14 -0.72
N VAL A 157 -9.21 -1.31 -0.89
CA VAL A 157 -10.05 -0.30 -1.54
C VAL A 157 -10.39 0.81 -0.55
N ALA A 158 -10.01 2.04 -0.91
CA ALA A 158 -10.48 3.23 -0.20
C ALA A 158 -11.89 3.60 -0.68
N ASP A 159 -12.76 3.99 0.25
CA ASP A 159 -14.17 4.35 -0.04
C ASP A 159 -14.31 5.79 -0.54
N MET A 160 -13.35 6.27 -1.35
CA MET A 160 -13.26 7.64 -1.85
C MET A 160 -13.36 7.70 -3.37
N SER A 161 -14.34 7.00 -3.98
CA SER A 161 -14.52 7.04 -5.44
C SER A 161 -15.76 7.84 -5.79
N SER A 162 -15.65 9.15 -5.99
CA SER A 162 -16.76 10.01 -6.39
C SER A 162 -17.31 9.70 -7.80
N GLY A 163 -16.48 9.12 -8.66
CA GLY A 163 -16.88 8.76 -10.04
C GLY A 163 -17.30 7.29 -10.24
N PHE A 164 -17.35 6.48 -9.19
CA PHE A 164 -17.69 5.06 -9.30
C PHE A 164 -19.18 4.82 -9.05
N THR A 165 -19.97 4.68 -10.10
CA THR A 165 -21.32 4.13 -10.01
C THR A 165 -21.24 2.61 -10.14
N CYS A 166 -21.50 1.89 -9.05
CA CYS A 166 -21.68 0.45 -9.09
C CYS A 166 -23.04 0.14 -9.72
N ASN A 167 -23.05 -0.34 -10.97
CA ASN A 167 -24.25 -0.99 -11.51
C ASN A 167 -24.39 -2.35 -10.82
N ILE A 168 -25.32 -2.44 -9.87
CA ILE A 168 -25.63 -3.62 -9.04
C ILE A 168 -26.02 -4.86 -9.88
N GLY A 169 -25.99 -4.79 -11.19
CA GLY A 169 -26.33 -5.90 -12.10
C GLY A 169 -25.15 -6.60 -12.78
N GLN A 170 -23.93 -6.14 -12.65
CA GLN A 170 -22.78 -6.85 -13.18
C GLN A 170 -22.17 -7.75 -12.10
N LYS A 171 -22.47 -9.05 -12.18
CA LYS A 171 -21.73 -10.07 -11.42
C LYS A 171 -20.24 -9.93 -11.74
N MET A 172 -19.42 -9.70 -10.71
CA MET A 172 -17.98 -9.83 -10.76
C MET A 172 -17.59 -11.27 -11.10
#